data_d6018e7304b0d8b1f33b7a92db6899cf
#
_entry.id   d6018e7304b0d8b1f33b7a92db6899cf
#
_cell.length_a   1.000
_cell.length_b   1.000
_cell.length_c   1.000
_cell.angle_alpha   90.00
_cell.angle_beta   90.00
_cell.angle_gamma   90.00
#
_symmetry.space_group_name_H-M   'P 1'
#
loop_
_entity.id
_entity.type
_entity.pdbx_description
1 polymer ?
#
loop_
_entity_poly.entity_id
_entity_poly.type
_entity_poly.pdbx_seq_one_letter_code
_entity_poly.pdbx_strand_id
1 'polypeptide(L)'
;MTLTLGFSPCPNDTFIFDALVNKKIDTEGLDFDVRLEDVETLNQWALQGKLAVSKISYGVLPLLLDRYTLLDAGGALGKGVGPLLISRNPIPLTAVRESRIAIPGQRTTAHLLFSLAFPEAANKQFMIFSSIEDAVLSGAVDCGVIIHENRFTYQQKGLVKLMDLGDFWEKETASPIPLGGIVFRRDGDPALSKKVNTLIRKSLEYAFSRYPALPEYVKEHSQEMDEGVMRQHIDLYVNDYSLTLGPVGEQAIQTLLKTYSTLHGQQQNRTKPSLAIVR
;
A
#
# COMPACT_ATOMS: atom_id res chain seq x y z
N MET A 1 21.02 -18.08 -4.89
CA MET A 1 19.60 -18.39 -5.21
C MET A 1 18.91 -17.08 -5.57
N THR A 2 18.14 -17.03 -6.66
CA THR A 2 17.46 -15.80 -7.09
C THR A 2 15.96 -15.90 -6.82
N LEU A 3 15.39 -14.86 -6.20
CA LEU A 3 13.95 -14.71 -5.93
C LEU A 3 13.38 -13.56 -6.76
N THR A 4 12.18 -13.74 -7.31
CA THR A 4 11.45 -12.63 -7.92
C THR A 4 10.86 -11.74 -6.81
N LEU A 5 11.13 -10.43 -6.87
CA LEU A 5 10.71 -9.44 -5.89
C LEU A 5 10.00 -8.28 -6.61
N GLY A 6 8.73 -8.03 -6.26
CA GLY A 6 7.96 -6.91 -6.81
C GLY A 6 7.64 -5.85 -5.76
N PHE A 7 7.87 -4.59 -6.10
CA PHE A 7 7.49 -3.43 -5.29
C PHE A 7 7.29 -2.19 -6.17
N SER A 8 6.71 -1.13 -5.60
CA SER A 8 6.45 0.07 -6.37
C SER A 8 7.69 0.96 -6.52
N PRO A 9 7.79 1.78 -7.59
CA PRO A 9 8.88 2.75 -7.72
C PRO A 9 8.75 3.94 -6.74
N CYS A 10 7.70 3.97 -5.90
CA CYS A 10 7.46 5.06 -4.96
C CYS A 10 8.54 5.17 -3.88
N PRO A 11 8.79 6.38 -3.34
CA PRO A 11 9.87 6.63 -2.38
C PRO A 11 9.89 5.73 -1.15
N ASN A 12 8.72 5.36 -0.61
CA ASN A 12 8.65 4.46 0.54
C ASN A 12 9.17 3.05 0.24
N ASP A 13 8.80 2.47 -0.91
CA ASP A 13 9.21 1.11 -1.25
C ASP A 13 10.68 1.07 -1.71
N THR A 14 11.10 2.02 -2.54
CA THR A 14 12.51 2.12 -2.96
C THR A 14 13.42 2.38 -1.77
N PHE A 15 13.00 3.14 -0.75
CA PHE A 15 13.73 3.33 0.50
C PHE A 15 13.85 2.04 1.32
N ILE A 16 12.76 1.25 1.41
CA ILE A 16 12.75 -0.04 2.12
C ILE A 16 13.73 -1.03 1.47
N PHE A 17 13.73 -1.10 0.14
CA PHE A 17 14.43 -2.16 -0.58
C PHE A 17 15.82 -1.78 -1.10
N ASP A 18 16.21 -0.51 -1.11
CA ASP A 18 17.46 -0.04 -1.68
C ASP A 18 18.68 -0.85 -1.20
N ALA A 19 18.85 -0.99 0.11
CA ALA A 19 20.03 -1.65 0.64
C ALA A 19 20.04 -3.15 0.35
N LEU A 20 18.88 -3.76 0.20
CA LEU A 20 18.74 -5.18 -0.14
C LEU A 20 19.07 -5.43 -1.62
N VAL A 21 18.43 -4.69 -2.53
CA VAL A 21 18.53 -4.95 -3.97
C VAL A 21 19.85 -4.46 -4.57
N ASN A 22 20.42 -3.40 -4.00
CA ASN A 22 21.71 -2.83 -4.39
C ASN A 22 22.88 -3.40 -3.57
N LYS A 23 22.67 -4.50 -2.82
CA LYS A 23 23.71 -5.24 -2.07
C LYS A 23 24.54 -4.34 -1.13
N LYS A 24 23.91 -3.33 -0.52
CA LYS A 24 24.55 -2.47 0.50
C LYS A 24 24.61 -3.16 1.87
N ILE A 25 23.93 -4.28 2.02
CA ILE A 25 23.96 -5.21 3.15
C ILE A 25 24.30 -6.60 2.65
N ASP A 26 24.81 -7.47 3.54
CA ASP A 26 24.98 -8.89 3.23
C ASP A 26 23.62 -9.56 3.02
N THR A 27 23.37 -10.05 1.82
CA THR A 27 22.13 -10.76 1.45
C THR A 27 22.21 -12.26 1.73
N GLU A 28 23.27 -12.72 2.38
CA GLU A 28 23.50 -14.11 2.77
C GLU A 28 23.32 -15.10 1.60
N GLY A 29 23.80 -14.70 0.41
CA GLY A 29 23.76 -15.50 -0.82
C GLY A 29 22.42 -15.48 -1.57
N LEU A 30 21.48 -14.58 -1.21
CA LEU A 30 20.26 -14.34 -1.99
C LEU A 30 20.49 -13.23 -3.03
N ASP A 31 19.95 -13.44 -4.21
CA ASP A 31 19.82 -12.45 -5.27
C ASP A 31 18.31 -12.16 -5.51
N PHE A 32 18.00 -10.96 -5.98
CA PHE A 32 16.63 -10.56 -6.26
C PHE A 32 16.48 -10.12 -7.72
N ASP A 33 15.55 -10.78 -8.45
CA ASP A 33 15.05 -10.33 -9.74
C ASP A 33 13.93 -9.32 -9.51
N VAL A 34 14.29 -8.03 -9.57
CA VAL A 34 13.40 -6.92 -9.17
C VAL A 34 12.43 -6.56 -10.29
N ARG A 35 11.17 -6.37 -9.94
CA ARG A 35 10.09 -5.90 -10.79
C ARG A 35 9.45 -4.67 -10.15
N LEU A 36 9.63 -3.51 -10.80
CA LEU A 36 9.03 -2.25 -10.37
C LEU A 36 7.73 -2.03 -11.14
N GLU A 37 6.62 -2.00 -10.41
CA GLU A 37 5.27 -1.85 -10.98
C GLU A 37 4.37 -1.08 -10.02
N ASP A 38 3.27 -0.52 -10.54
CA ASP A 38 2.25 0.08 -9.69
C ASP A 38 1.58 -0.97 -8.77
N VAL A 39 1.02 -0.48 -7.67
CA VAL A 39 0.49 -1.37 -6.62
C VAL A 39 -0.69 -2.24 -7.09
N GLU A 40 -1.52 -1.77 -8.03
CA GLU A 40 -2.62 -2.59 -8.55
C GLU A 40 -2.10 -3.71 -9.45
N THR A 41 -1.10 -3.44 -10.29
CA THR A 41 -0.40 -4.47 -11.08
C THR A 41 0.22 -5.53 -10.17
N LEU A 42 0.90 -5.11 -9.09
CA LEU A 42 1.46 -6.04 -8.09
C LEU A 42 0.37 -6.87 -7.41
N ASN A 43 -0.77 -6.26 -7.05
CA ASN A 43 -1.92 -6.97 -6.49
C ASN A 43 -2.45 -8.05 -7.45
N GLN A 44 -2.59 -7.73 -8.74
CA GLN A 44 -3.01 -8.69 -9.77
C GLN A 44 -1.99 -9.82 -9.97
N TRP A 45 -0.69 -9.50 -9.95
CA TRP A 45 0.37 -10.51 -10.03
C TRP A 45 0.40 -11.42 -8.80
N ALA A 46 0.11 -10.89 -7.61
CA ALA A 46 0.00 -11.70 -6.41
C ALA A 46 -1.20 -12.68 -6.49
N LEU A 47 -2.35 -12.23 -7.00
CA LEU A 47 -3.51 -13.11 -7.25
C LEU A 47 -3.17 -14.25 -8.22
N GLN A 48 -2.28 -14.01 -9.18
CA GLN A 48 -1.80 -15.01 -10.13
C GLN A 48 -0.64 -15.87 -9.60
N GLY A 49 -0.05 -15.52 -8.43
CA GLY A 49 1.11 -16.22 -7.87
C GLY A 49 2.41 -16.00 -8.65
N LYS A 50 2.54 -14.90 -9.38
CA LYS A 50 3.68 -14.66 -10.29
C LYS A 50 5.02 -14.46 -9.57
N LEU A 51 5.01 -13.79 -8.41
CA LEU A 51 6.21 -13.38 -7.71
C LEU A 51 6.42 -14.21 -6.44
N ALA A 52 7.67 -14.48 -6.09
CA ALA A 52 8.02 -15.13 -4.83
C ALA A 52 7.80 -14.20 -3.64
N VAL A 53 8.19 -12.92 -3.80
CA VAL A 53 8.03 -11.85 -2.82
C VAL A 53 7.34 -10.67 -3.50
N SER A 54 6.32 -10.10 -2.89
CA SER A 54 5.60 -8.96 -3.47
C SER A 54 5.14 -7.97 -2.42
N LYS A 55 5.31 -6.68 -2.71
CA LYS A 55 4.52 -5.63 -2.05
C LYS A 55 3.08 -5.75 -2.54
N ILE A 56 2.14 -5.58 -1.65
CA ILE A 56 0.70 -5.62 -1.94
C ILE A 56 -0.05 -4.55 -1.12
N SER A 57 -1.24 -4.19 -1.60
CA SER A 57 -2.22 -3.50 -0.75
C SER A 57 -2.84 -4.48 0.26
N TYR A 58 -3.08 -4.04 1.50
CA TYR A 58 -3.82 -4.89 2.44
C TYR A 58 -5.26 -5.17 1.99
N GLY A 59 -5.83 -4.33 1.11
CA GLY A 59 -7.15 -4.56 0.51
C GLY A 59 -7.26 -5.86 -0.28
N VAL A 60 -6.17 -6.38 -0.85
CA VAL A 60 -6.16 -7.67 -1.57
C VAL A 60 -5.78 -8.85 -0.68
N LEU A 61 -5.20 -8.60 0.49
CA LEU A 61 -4.70 -9.66 1.39
C LEU A 61 -5.73 -10.76 1.70
N PRO A 62 -7.04 -10.45 1.91
CA PRO A 62 -8.05 -11.48 2.16
C PRO A 62 -8.18 -12.54 1.06
N LEU A 63 -7.75 -12.23 -0.16
CA LEU A 63 -7.78 -13.11 -1.32
C LEU A 63 -6.48 -13.88 -1.53
N LEU A 64 -5.44 -13.60 -0.72
CA LEU A 64 -4.10 -14.16 -0.88
C LEU A 64 -3.72 -15.16 0.22
N LEU A 65 -4.52 -15.30 1.28
CA LEU A 65 -4.17 -16.04 2.50
C LEU A 65 -3.83 -17.52 2.29
N ASP A 66 -4.35 -18.14 1.25
CA ASP A 66 -4.03 -19.54 0.85
C ASP A 66 -2.72 -19.65 0.10
N ARG A 67 -2.29 -18.60 -0.55
CA ARG A 67 -1.15 -18.62 -1.48
C ARG A 67 0.08 -17.93 -0.90
N TYR A 68 -0.11 -16.95 -0.05
CA TYR A 68 0.95 -16.13 0.50
C TYR A 68 0.90 -16.09 2.03
N THR A 69 2.07 -15.84 2.62
CA THR A 69 2.25 -15.51 4.03
C THR A 69 2.68 -14.06 4.14
N LEU A 70 2.15 -13.32 5.10
CA LEU A 70 2.54 -11.94 5.35
C LEU A 70 3.91 -11.90 6.05
N LEU A 71 4.80 -11.03 5.62
CA LEU A 71 6.04 -10.71 6.34
C LEU A 71 5.78 -9.63 7.38
N ASP A 72 6.47 -9.72 8.51
CA ASP A 72 6.39 -8.77 9.61
C ASP A 72 7.06 -7.43 9.27
N ALA A 73 8.12 -7.46 8.44
CA ALA A 73 8.85 -6.29 8.01
C ALA A 73 8.31 -5.70 6.68
N GLY A 74 8.48 -4.40 6.48
CA GLY A 74 8.16 -3.67 5.24
C GLY A 74 6.70 -3.23 5.13
N GLY A 75 5.93 -3.30 6.22
CA GLY A 75 4.55 -2.81 6.26
C GLY A 75 4.47 -1.27 6.19
N ALA A 76 3.44 -0.77 5.51
CA ALA A 76 3.02 0.62 5.52
C ALA A 76 1.70 0.72 6.29
N LEU A 77 1.80 1.13 7.56
CA LEU A 77 0.70 1.34 8.47
C LEU A 77 0.91 2.66 9.21
N GLY A 78 -0.16 3.28 9.66
CA GLY A 78 -0.04 4.48 10.49
C GLY A 78 -1.37 5.14 10.77
N LYS A 79 -1.29 6.32 11.39
CA LYS A 79 -2.41 7.26 11.58
C LYS A 79 -2.19 8.47 10.69
N GLY A 80 -3.26 9.04 10.13
CA GLY A 80 -3.18 10.18 9.23
C GLY A 80 -2.55 9.87 7.87
N VAL A 81 -2.41 8.61 7.48
CA VAL A 81 -1.71 8.15 6.28
C VAL A 81 -2.65 7.70 5.15
N GLY A 82 -3.97 7.93 5.29
CA GLY A 82 -4.98 7.36 4.40
C GLY A 82 -5.07 8.02 3.02
N PRO A 83 -5.76 7.37 2.08
CA PRO A 83 -6.14 7.94 0.80
C PRO A 83 -7.06 9.16 0.99
N LEU A 84 -7.00 10.11 0.04
CA LEU A 84 -7.86 11.28 0.03
C LEU A 84 -8.89 11.19 -1.09
N LEU A 85 -10.15 11.46 -0.79
CA LEU A 85 -11.16 11.76 -1.80
C LEU A 85 -11.05 13.24 -2.15
N ILE A 86 -10.84 13.53 -3.43
CA ILE A 86 -10.65 14.88 -3.98
C ILE A 86 -11.65 15.18 -5.10
N SER A 87 -11.84 16.46 -5.37
CA SER A 87 -12.60 16.96 -6.52
C SER A 87 -12.02 18.29 -7.03
N ARG A 88 -12.51 18.75 -8.17
CA ARG A 88 -12.15 20.06 -8.71
C ARG A 88 -12.76 21.21 -7.91
N ASN A 89 -14.02 21.07 -7.48
CA ASN A 89 -14.75 22.05 -6.69
C ASN A 89 -15.37 21.36 -5.46
N PRO A 90 -15.60 22.07 -4.37
CA PRO A 90 -16.31 21.50 -3.23
C PRO A 90 -17.69 20.97 -3.64
N ILE A 91 -17.97 19.72 -3.33
CA ILE A 91 -19.29 19.10 -3.47
C ILE A 91 -19.71 18.48 -2.12
N PRO A 92 -21.00 18.43 -1.81
CA PRO A 92 -21.45 17.78 -0.59
C PRO A 92 -21.19 16.27 -0.65
N LEU A 93 -20.81 15.65 0.46
CA LEU A 93 -20.52 14.21 0.50
C LEU A 93 -21.71 13.34 0.07
N THR A 94 -22.94 13.85 0.24
CA THR A 94 -24.16 13.18 -0.23
C THR A 94 -24.24 13.06 -1.75
N ALA A 95 -23.55 13.93 -2.51
CA ALA A 95 -23.51 13.87 -3.97
C ALA A 95 -22.51 12.82 -4.50
N VAL A 96 -21.59 12.34 -3.66
CA VAL A 96 -20.57 11.36 -4.07
C VAL A 96 -21.20 10.07 -4.61
N ARG A 97 -22.34 9.64 -4.06
CA ARG A 97 -23.02 8.42 -4.51
C ARG A 97 -23.43 8.44 -5.99
N GLU A 98 -23.74 9.64 -6.52
CA GLU A 98 -24.18 9.83 -7.92
C GLU A 98 -23.01 10.22 -8.84
N SER A 99 -21.85 10.54 -8.25
CA SER A 99 -20.67 11.04 -8.96
C SER A 99 -19.95 9.92 -9.73
N ARG A 100 -19.23 10.30 -10.78
CA ARG A 100 -18.22 9.44 -11.42
C ARG A 100 -16.93 9.52 -10.60
N ILE A 101 -16.42 8.39 -10.13
CA ILE A 101 -15.31 8.35 -9.19
C ILE A 101 -14.13 7.58 -9.78
N ALA A 102 -12.97 8.23 -9.88
CA ALA A 102 -11.72 7.57 -10.22
C ALA A 102 -11.12 6.88 -8.98
N ILE A 103 -10.77 5.61 -9.13
CA ILE A 103 -10.19 4.76 -8.07
C ILE A 103 -8.84 4.19 -8.53
N PRO A 104 -7.78 4.20 -7.70
CA PRO A 104 -6.42 3.81 -8.10
C PRO A 104 -6.20 2.29 -8.22
N GLY A 105 -7.24 1.54 -8.54
CA GLY A 105 -7.21 0.08 -8.73
C GLY A 105 -8.26 -0.64 -7.91
N GLN A 106 -8.75 -1.74 -8.47
CA GLN A 106 -9.86 -2.51 -7.91
C GLN A 106 -9.47 -3.26 -6.61
N ARG A 107 -8.20 -3.64 -6.48
CA ARG A 107 -7.70 -4.48 -5.37
C ARG A 107 -6.94 -3.68 -4.31
N THR A 108 -6.98 -2.36 -4.38
CA THR A 108 -6.27 -1.48 -3.46
C THR A 108 -7.00 -1.31 -2.12
N THR A 109 -6.26 -0.96 -1.08
CA THR A 109 -6.84 -0.53 0.21
C THR A 109 -7.65 0.74 0.03
N ALA A 110 -7.25 1.62 -0.90
CA ALA A 110 -7.98 2.84 -1.23
C ALA A 110 -9.41 2.54 -1.71
N HIS A 111 -9.60 1.53 -2.56
CA HIS A 111 -10.92 1.09 -3.00
C HIS A 111 -11.75 0.49 -1.86
N LEU A 112 -11.13 -0.31 -1.00
CA LEU A 112 -11.81 -0.87 0.17
C LEU A 112 -12.36 0.22 1.09
N LEU A 113 -11.52 1.21 1.43
CA LEU A 113 -11.91 2.32 2.30
C LEU A 113 -12.97 3.22 1.67
N PHE A 114 -12.82 3.52 0.37
CA PHE A 114 -13.84 4.26 -0.36
C PHE A 114 -15.17 3.53 -0.35
N SER A 115 -15.18 2.21 -0.59
CA SER A 115 -16.41 1.42 -0.59
C SER A 115 -17.03 1.27 0.80
N LEU A 116 -16.24 1.37 1.86
CA LEU A 116 -16.73 1.41 3.24
C LEU A 116 -17.41 2.75 3.54
N ALA A 117 -16.78 3.86 3.12
CA ALA A 117 -17.30 5.21 3.35
C ALA A 117 -18.51 5.54 2.47
N PHE A 118 -18.56 5.01 1.26
CA PHE A 118 -19.60 5.29 0.26
C PHE A 118 -20.12 3.98 -0.38
N PRO A 119 -20.85 3.16 0.37
CA PRO A 119 -21.29 1.84 -0.12
C PRO A 119 -22.27 1.93 -1.29
N GLU A 120 -23.01 3.04 -1.41
CA GLU A 120 -23.97 3.28 -2.50
C GLU A 120 -23.35 3.84 -3.77
N ALA A 121 -22.08 4.27 -3.75
CA ALA A 121 -21.39 4.82 -4.92
C ALA A 121 -21.05 3.72 -5.94
N ALA A 122 -21.78 3.67 -7.04
CA ALA A 122 -21.69 2.62 -8.06
C ALA A 122 -20.79 3.00 -9.26
N ASN A 123 -20.67 4.30 -9.60
CA ASN A 123 -20.01 4.78 -10.81
C ASN A 123 -18.48 4.88 -10.64
N LYS A 124 -17.82 3.76 -10.33
CA LYS A 124 -16.38 3.67 -10.10
C LYS A 124 -15.64 3.39 -11.40
N GLN A 125 -14.61 4.17 -11.69
CA GLN A 125 -13.68 3.99 -12.80
C GLN A 125 -12.30 3.67 -12.27
N PHE A 126 -11.77 2.49 -12.58
CA PHE A 126 -10.45 2.07 -12.14
C PHE A 126 -9.40 2.51 -13.14
N MET A 127 -8.36 3.20 -12.66
CA MET A 127 -7.26 3.69 -13.48
C MET A 127 -5.96 3.73 -12.69
N ILE A 128 -4.83 3.92 -13.36
CA ILE A 128 -3.55 4.10 -12.68
C ILE A 128 -3.59 5.38 -11.82
N PHE A 129 -3.01 5.31 -10.62
CA PHE A 129 -3.10 6.39 -9.63
C PHE A 129 -2.61 7.76 -10.14
N SER A 130 -1.56 7.75 -10.98
CA SER A 130 -0.98 8.97 -11.55
C SER A 130 -1.90 9.71 -12.54
N SER A 131 -2.93 9.05 -13.08
CA SER A 131 -3.89 9.65 -14.02
C SER A 131 -5.14 10.24 -13.34
N ILE A 132 -5.32 10.02 -12.03
CA ILE A 132 -6.56 10.39 -11.34
C ILE A 132 -6.75 11.89 -11.25
N GLU A 133 -5.69 12.65 -10.90
CA GLU A 133 -5.79 14.09 -10.79
C GLU A 133 -6.15 14.75 -12.14
N ASP A 134 -5.53 14.30 -13.22
CA ASP A 134 -5.84 14.80 -14.58
C ASP A 134 -7.27 14.46 -15.01
N ALA A 135 -7.76 13.27 -14.65
CA ALA A 135 -9.13 12.87 -14.90
C ALA A 135 -10.15 13.75 -14.15
N VAL A 136 -9.84 14.16 -12.92
CA VAL A 136 -10.67 15.11 -12.15
C VAL A 136 -10.58 16.52 -12.72
N LEU A 137 -9.38 17.00 -13.05
CA LEU A 137 -9.15 18.33 -13.60
C LEU A 137 -9.83 18.55 -14.96
N SER A 138 -9.76 17.54 -15.82
CA SER A 138 -10.42 17.57 -17.15
C SER A 138 -11.95 17.42 -17.08
N GLY A 139 -12.51 16.99 -15.93
CA GLY A 139 -13.94 16.68 -15.78
C GLY A 139 -14.34 15.34 -16.40
N ALA A 140 -13.40 14.46 -16.73
CA ALA A 140 -13.69 13.08 -17.13
C ALA A 140 -14.36 12.31 -16.00
N VAL A 141 -14.00 12.61 -14.76
CA VAL A 141 -14.69 12.17 -13.53
C VAL A 141 -14.98 13.36 -12.63
N ASP A 142 -15.92 13.19 -11.70
CA ASP A 142 -16.36 14.27 -10.79
C ASP A 142 -15.48 14.35 -9.54
N CYS A 143 -14.99 13.20 -9.06
CA CYS A 143 -14.05 13.08 -7.96
C CYS A 143 -13.11 11.89 -8.13
N GLY A 144 -12.06 11.84 -7.34
CA GLY A 144 -11.06 10.79 -7.40
C GLY A 144 -10.45 10.46 -6.05
N VAL A 145 -10.02 9.23 -5.87
CA VAL A 145 -9.28 8.81 -4.68
C VAL A 145 -7.80 8.80 -4.99
N ILE A 146 -7.05 9.71 -4.37
CA ILE A 146 -5.60 9.82 -4.55
C ILE A 146 -4.84 9.12 -3.42
N ILE A 147 -3.66 8.62 -3.77
CA ILE A 147 -2.72 7.90 -2.91
C ILE A 147 -1.30 8.42 -3.15
N HIS A 148 -0.31 7.89 -2.43
CA HIS A 148 1.10 8.19 -2.60
C HIS A 148 1.42 9.69 -2.48
N GLU A 149 2.37 10.20 -3.29
CA GLU A 149 2.84 11.58 -3.30
C GLU A 149 1.77 12.60 -3.68
N ASN A 150 0.75 12.22 -4.45
CA ASN A 150 -0.36 13.10 -4.80
C ASN A 150 -1.08 13.70 -3.57
N ARG A 151 -0.99 13.01 -2.41
CA ARG A 151 -1.51 13.51 -1.13
C ARG A 151 -0.86 14.85 -0.72
N PHE A 152 0.36 15.11 -1.15
CA PHE A 152 1.12 16.32 -0.79
C PHE A 152 1.01 17.43 -1.84
N THR A 153 0.64 17.09 -3.09
CA THR A 153 0.74 18.00 -4.24
C THR A 153 -0.62 18.42 -4.82
N TYR A 154 -1.72 17.73 -4.53
CA TYR A 154 -3.04 17.97 -5.14
C TYR A 154 -3.54 19.42 -5.00
N GLN A 155 -3.25 20.12 -3.87
CA GLN A 155 -3.67 21.50 -3.66
C GLN A 155 -2.98 22.47 -4.59
N GLN A 156 -1.73 22.20 -4.94
CA GLN A 156 -0.95 23.02 -5.89
C GLN A 156 -1.56 22.96 -7.31
N LYS A 157 -2.29 21.88 -7.61
CA LYS A 157 -3.03 21.70 -8.86
C LYS A 157 -4.45 22.28 -8.82
N GLY A 158 -4.83 22.95 -7.72
CA GLY A 158 -6.15 23.56 -7.54
C GLY A 158 -7.25 22.55 -7.20
N LEU A 159 -6.91 21.34 -6.78
CA LEU A 159 -7.86 20.34 -6.34
C LEU A 159 -8.19 20.52 -4.84
N VAL A 160 -9.39 20.11 -4.45
CA VAL A 160 -9.90 20.25 -3.07
C VAL A 160 -10.12 18.86 -2.46
N LYS A 161 -9.79 18.73 -1.19
CA LYS A 161 -10.08 17.53 -0.40
C LYS A 161 -11.54 17.54 0.04
N LEU A 162 -12.27 16.48 -0.29
CA LEU A 162 -13.63 16.24 0.20
C LEU A 162 -13.63 15.45 1.51
N MET A 163 -12.76 14.41 1.57
CA MET A 163 -12.68 13.51 2.73
C MET A 163 -11.29 12.90 2.84
N ASP A 164 -10.79 12.73 4.06
CA ASP A 164 -9.68 11.83 4.35
C ASP A 164 -10.25 10.46 4.74
N LEU A 165 -9.99 9.45 3.90
CA LEU A 165 -10.50 8.09 4.13
C LEU A 165 -9.75 7.37 5.27
N GLY A 166 -8.56 7.86 5.61
CA GLY A 166 -7.83 7.40 6.79
C GLY A 166 -8.46 7.89 8.08
N ASP A 167 -8.78 9.19 8.15
CA ASP A 167 -9.51 9.76 9.29
C ASP A 167 -10.86 9.07 9.49
N PHE A 168 -11.54 8.74 8.40
CA PHE A 168 -12.78 7.97 8.44
C PHE A 168 -12.55 6.59 9.05
N TRP A 169 -11.54 5.84 8.55
CA TRP A 169 -11.20 4.52 9.08
C TRP A 169 -10.85 4.56 10.57
N GLU A 170 -10.03 5.51 10.98
CA GLU A 170 -9.59 5.64 12.37
C GLU A 170 -10.77 5.95 13.32
N LYS A 171 -11.74 6.76 12.88
CA LYS A 171 -12.96 7.06 13.65
C LYS A 171 -13.86 5.83 13.78
N GLU A 172 -14.04 5.07 12.69
CA GLU A 172 -14.93 3.90 12.68
C GLU A 172 -14.33 2.70 13.43
N THR A 173 -13.00 2.55 13.45
CA THR A 173 -12.36 1.33 13.94
C THR A 173 -11.49 1.53 15.18
N ALA A 174 -11.16 2.77 15.54
CA ALA A 174 -10.17 3.16 16.55
C ALA A 174 -8.78 2.51 16.30
N SER A 175 -8.46 2.16 15.05
CA SER A 175 -7.27 1.39 14.67
C SER A 175 -6.42 2.17 13.66
N PRO A 176 -5.08 2.04 13.68
CA PRO A 176 -4.24 2.53 12.59
C PRO A 176 -4.71 1.97 11.26
N ILE A 177 -4.48 2.71 10.18
CA ILE A 177 -4.84 2.25 8.85
C ILE A 177 -3.74 1.36 8.27
N PRO A 178 -4.00 0.07 7.92
CA PRO A 178 -3.07 -0.77 7.20
C PRO A 178 -3.22 -0.53 5.69
N LEU A 179 -2.20 0.06 5.06
CA LEU A 179 -2.22 0.42 3.63
C LEU A 179 -1.65 -0.68 2.75
N GLY A 180 -0.44 -1.15 3.07
CA GLY A 180 0.24 -2.18 2.30
C GLY A 180 1.25 -2.97 3.11
N GLY A 181 1.56 -4.18 2.66
CA GLY A 181 2.52 -5.07 3.30
C GLY A 181 3.30 -5.88 2.28
N ILE A 182 4.22 -6.70 2.75
CA ILE A 182 5.02 -7.59 1.92
C ILE A 182 4.59 -9.02 2.17
N VAL A 183 4.37 -9.77 1.10
CA VAL A 183 3.97 -11.17 1.18
C VAL A 183 5.01 -12.08 0.53
N PHE A 184 5.17 -13.27 1.10
CA PHE A 184 6.04 -14.34 0.59
C PHE A 184 5.18 -15.53 0.18
N ARG A 185 5.45 -16.11 -1.00
CA ARG A 185 4.67 -17.23 -1.54
C ARG A 185 4.87 -18.51 -0.72
N ARG A 186 3.76 -19.19 -0.36
CA ARG A 186 3.74 -20.32 0.58
C ARG A 186 4.34 -21.61 0.05
N ASP A 187 4.51 -21.74 -1.27
CA ASP A 187 5.14 -22.92 -1.90
C ASP A 187 6.68 -22.94 -1.76
N GLY A 188 7.25 -21.87 -1.17
CA GLY A 188 8.67 -21.78 -0.84
C GLY A 188 9.01 -22.37 0.53
N ASP A 189 10.32 -22.53 0.77
CA ASP A 189 10.85 -22.96 2.08
C ASP A 189 10.48 -21.93 3.17
N PRO A 190 9.84 -22.35 4.28
CA PRO A 190 9.56 -21.47 5.42
C PRO A 190 10.81 -20.80 6.04
N ALA A 191 11.96 -21.45 5.99
CA ALA A 191 13.22 -20.86 6.44
C ALA A 191 13.62 -19.67 5.54
N LEU A 192 13.33 -19.76 4.24
CA LEU A 192 13.60 -18.71 3.28
C LEU A 192 12.71 -17.48 3.52
N SER A 193 11.45 -17.66 3.88
CA SER A 193 10.56 -16.55 4.21
C SER A 193 11.05 -15.78 5.45
N LYS A 194 11.52 -16.47 6.49
CA LYS A 194 12.13 -15.83 7.67
C LYS A 194 13.41 -15.07 7.31
N LYS A 195 14.24 -15.67 6.47
CA LYS A 195 15.48 -15.03 5.99
C LYS A 195 15.15 -13.73 5.22
N VAL A 196 14.20 -13.77 4.28
CA VAL A 196 13.78 -12.59 3.52
C VAL A 196 13.21 -11.53 4.45
N ASN A 197 12.37 -11.90 5.42
CA ASN A 197 11.85 -10.96 6.43
C ASN A 197 12.97 -10.26 7.20
N THR A 198 13.98 -11.02 7.64
CA THR A 198 15.15 -10.47 8.34
C THR A 198 15.96 -9.54 7.45
N LEU A 199 16.16 -9.89 6.18
CA LEU A 199 16.90 -9.06 5.23
C LEU A 199 16.17 -7.74 4.91
N ILE A 200 14.86 -7.76 4.80
CA ILE A 200 14.06 -6.53 4.63
C ILE A 200 14.22 -5.61 5.86
N ARG A 201 14.18 -6.17 7.07
CA ARG A 201 14.43 -5.40 8.30
C ARG A 201 15.83 -4.81 8.33
N LYS A 202 16.87 -5.60 8.00
CA LYS A 202 18.26 -5.10 7.90
C LYS A 202 18.40 -3.98 6.85
N SER A 203 17.67 -4.09 5.73
CA SER A 203 17.64 -3.03 4.70
C SER A 203 17.05 -1.74 5.24
N LEU A 204 15.94 -1.82 5.97
CA LEU A 204 15.32 -0.68 6.66
C LEU A 204 16.24 -0.05 7.71
N GLU A 205 16.85 -0.86 8.58
CA GLU A 205 17.80 -0.39 9.60
C GLU A 205 18.98 0.35 8.95
N TYR A 206 19.51 -0.18 7.85
CA TYR A 206 20.55 0.49 7.06
C TYR A 206 20.06 1.82 6.50
N ALA A 207 18.86 1.86 5.91
CA ALA A 207 18.29 3.08 5.34
C ALA A 207 18.06 4.15 6.43
N PHE A 208 17.47 3.78 7.56
CA PHE A 208 17.27 4.69 8.71
C PHE A 208 18.58 5.24 9.29
N SER A 209 19.64 4.44 9.34
CA SER A 209 20.94 4.90 9.84
C SER A 209 21.58 6.02 9.02
N ARG A 210 21.10 6.23 7.80
CA ARG A 210 21.59 7.26 6.86
C ARG A 210 20.59 8.38 6.62
N TYR A 211 19.34 8.20 7.05
CA TYR A 211 18.31 9.22 6.90
C TYR A 211 18.70 10.48 7.70
N PRO A 212 18.48 11.73 7.20
CA PRO A 212 17.61 12.09 6.08
C PRO A 212 18.27 12.12 4.68
N ALA A 213 19.49 11.61 4.51
CA ALA A 213 20.08 11.49 3.19
C ALA A 213 19.28 10.49 2.33
N LEU A 214 18.79 10.94 1.17
CA LEU A 214 18.03 10.08 0.26
C LEU A 214 19.00 9.23 -0.57
N PRO A 215 18.78 7.89 -0.63
CA PRO A 215 19.48 7.03 -1.55
C PRO A 215 19.27 7.48 -3.00
N GLU A 216 20.28 7.32 -3.85
CA GLU A 216 20.18 7.62 -5.28
C GLU A 216 19.06 6.77 -5.93
N TYR A 217 18.95 5.51 -5.53
CA TYR A 217 17.89 4.61 -5.98
C TYR A 217 16.47 5.15 -5.74
N VAL A 218 16.24 5.88 -4.65
CA VAL A 218 14.96 6.56 -4.40
C VAL A 218 14.74 7.71 -5.39
N LYS A 219 15.76 8.52 -5.63
CA LYS A 219 15.69 9.67 -6.53
C LYS A 219 15.47 9.26 -7.99
N GLU A 220 16.18 8.22 -8.44
CA GLU A 220 16.08 7.70 -9.81
C GLU A 220 14.71 7.12 -10.16
N HIS A 221 13.97 6.60 -9.17
CA HIS A 221 12.71 5.90 -9.40
C HIS A 221 11.47 6.71 -9.00
N SER A 222 11.65 7.80 -8.25
CA SER A 222 10.54 8.66 -7.84
C SER A 222 9.89 9.33 -9.04
N GLN A 223 8.55 9.39 -9.03
CA GLN A 223 7.80 10.18 -10.02
C GLN A 223 7.84 11.68 -9.68
N GLU A 224 8.00 12.03 -8.43
CA GLU A 224 8.13 13.38 -7.94
C GLU A 224 9.61 13.75 -7.80
N MET A 225 10.02 14.86 -8.37
CA MET A 225 11.43 15.28 -8.41
C MET A 225 11.85 16.10 -7.19
N ASP A 226 10.91 16.62 -6.41
CA ASP A 226 11.21 17.39 -5.19
C ASP A 226 11.61 16.45 -4.05
N GLU A 227 12.86 16.59 -3.58
CA GLU A 227 13.36 15.78 -2.46
C GLU A 227 12.59 16.01 -1.14
N GLY A 228 12.00 17.19 -0.95
CA GLY A 228 11.17 17.50 0.21
C GLY A 228 9.89 16.66 0.19
N VAL A 229 9.26 16.51 -0.98
CA VAL A 229 8.08 15.63 -1.15
C VAL A 229 8.47 14.17 -0.99
N MET A 230 9.63 13.74 -1.53
CA MET A 230 10.11 12.36 -1.30
C MET A 230 10.30 12.05 0.18
N ARG A 231 10.90 12.99 0.98
CA ARG A 231 11.06 12.83 2.43
C ARG A 231 9.72 12.80 3.14
N GLN A 232 8.79 13.70 2.83
CA GLN A 232 7.44 13.68 3.39
C GLN A 232 6.74 12.34 3.13
N HIS A 233 6.93 11.76 1.95
CA HIS A 233 6.40 10.44 1.60
C HIS A 233 7.04 9.34 2.46
N ILE A 234 8.37 9.36 2.62
CA ILE A 234 9.07 8.39 3.46
C ILE A 234 8.63 8.54 4.92
N ASP A 235 8.66 9.76 5.48
CA ASP A 235 8.28 10.04 6.87
C ASP A 235 6.85 9.59 7.19
N LEU A 236 5.94 9.70 6.22
CA LEU A 236 4.55 9.31 6.41
C LEU A 236 4.35 7.80 6.38
N TYR A 237 5.02 7.08 5.48
CA TYR A 237 4.71 5.68 5.18
C TYR A 237 5.74 4.67 5.70
N VAL A 238 6.95 5.11 6.08
CA VAL A 238 8.01 4.26 6.61
C VAL A 238 8.31 4.65 8.06
N ASN A 239 7.93 3.78 8.98
CA ASN A 239 7.96 4.04 10.42
C ASN A 239 8.20 2.74 11.20
N ASP A 240 7.96 2.74 12.52
CA ASP A 240 8.16 1.56 13.38
C ASP A 240 7.38 0.32 12.89
N TYR A 241 6.18 0.52 12.31
CA TYR A 241 5.42 -0.58 11.70
C TYR A 241 6.11 -1.17 10.47
N SER A 242 7.01 -0.44 9.84
CA SER A 242 7.81 -0.97 8.74
C SER A 242 8.93 -1.88 9.21
N LEU A 243 9.44 -1.70 10.43
CA LEU A 243 10.41 -2.61 11.05
C LEU A 243 9.74 -3.88 11.58
N THR A 244 8.58 -3.73 12.22
CA THR A 244 7.77 -4.82 12.77
C THR A 244 6.33 -4.37 12.96
N LEU A 245 5.37 -5.22 12.62
CA LEU A 245 3.95 -4.92 12.80
C LEU A 245 3.58 -4.76 14.27
N GLY A 246 4.17 -5.55 15.14
CA GLY A 246 3.83 -5.58 16.54
C GLY A 246 2.34 -5.93 16.80
N PRO A 247 1.92 -6.02 18.08
CA PRO A 247 0.54 -6.39 18.39
C PRO A 247 -0.51 -5.42 17.83
N VAL A 248 -0.22 -4.12 17.81
CA VAL A 248 -1.15 -3.08 17.31
C VAL A 248 -1.31 -3.18 15.80
N GLY A 249 -0.22 -3.35 15.05
CA GLY A 249 -0.26 -3.54 13.59
C GLY A 249 -0.98 -4.83 13.19
N GLU A 250 -0.72 -5.93 13.92
CA GLU A 250 -1.44 -7.19 13.71
C GLU A 250 -2.95 -7.04 13.94
N GLN A 251 -3.34 -6.36 15.03
CA GLN A 251 -4.74 -6.09 15.33
C GLN A 251 -5.39 -5.22 14.25
N ALA A 252 -4.67 -4.22 13.72
CA ALA A 252 -5.16 -3.37 12.63
C ALA A 252 -5.44 -4.19 11.35
N ILE A 253 -4.54 -5.11 11.01
CA ILE A 253 -4.73 -6.02 9.85
C ILE A 253 -5.92 -6.96 10.09
N GLN A 254 -6.07 -7.51 11.28
CA GLN A 254 -7.23 -8.34 11.65
C GLN A 254 -8.56 -7.55 11.49
N THR A 255 -8.57 -6.30 11.94
CA THR A 255 -9.71 -5.39 11.77
C THR A 255 -10.06 -5.19 10.30
N LEU A 256 -9.03 -4.97 9.45
CA LEU A 256 -9.25 -4.83 8.00
C LEU A 256 -9.81 -6.12 7.39
N LEU A 257 -9.28 -7.30 7.75
CA LEU A 257 -9.78 -8.59 7.26
C LEU A 257 -11.25 -8.81 7.64
N LYS A 258 -11.63 -8.46 8.87
CA LYS A 258 -13.02 -8.52 9.34
C LYS A 258 -13.92 -7.56 8.56
N THR A 259 -13.50 -6.30 8.39
CA THR A 259 -14.21 -5.28 7.62
C THR A 259 -14.43 -5.72 6.18
N TYR A 260 -13.37 -6.25 5.53
CA TYR A 260 -13.48 -6.81 4.19
C TYR A 260 -14.54 -7.91 4.11
N SER A 261 -14.55 -8.83 5.05
CA SER A 261 -15.52 -9.95 5.09
C SER A 261 -16.96 -9.45 5.26
N THR A 262 -17.18 -8.44 6.10
CA THR A 262 -18.50 -7.81 6.28
C THR A 262 -18.97 -7.12 5.01
N LEU A 263 -18.10 -6.33 4.38
CA LEU A 263 -18.44 -5.56 3.17
C LEU A 263 -18.81 -6.46 1.98
N HIS A 264 -18.18 -7.64 1.88
CA HIS A 264 -18.40 -8.58 0.77
C HIS A 264 -19.40 -9.71 1.09
N GLY A 265 -20.16 -9.60 2.18
CA GLY A 265 -21.21 -10.59 2.57
C GLY A 265 -20.67 -12.00 2.80
N GLN A 266 -19.37 -12.14 3.04
CA GLN A 266 -18.76 -13.45 3.30
C GLN A 266 -19.03 -13.83 4.75
N GLN A 267 -20.14 -14.52 4.99
CA GLN A 267 -20.38 -15.15 6.28
C GLN A 267 -19.24 -16.12 6.61
N GLN A 268 -18.87 -16.19 7.89
CA GLN A 268 -17.71 -16.92 8.45
C GLN A 268 -17.75 -18.46 8.30
N ASN A 269 -18.49 -19.00 7.35
CA ASN A 269 -18.78 -20.45 7.21
C ASN A 269 -17.84 -21.26 6.32
N ARG A 270 -16.68 -20.73 5.94
CA ARG A 270 -15.58 -21.54 5.39
C ARG A 270 -14.35 -21.32 6.26
N THR A 271 -13.68 -22.40 6.64
CA THR A 271 -12.34 -22.38 7.23
C THR A 271 -11.38 -21.67 6.28
N LYS A 272 -11.38 -20.30 6.31
CA LYS A 272 -10.36 -19.55 5.59
C LYS A 272 -9.05 -19.77 6.30
N PRO A 273 -7.93 -19.93 5.57
CA PRO A 273 -6.63 -20.01 6.19
C PRO A 273 -6.44 -18.76 7.08
N SER A 274 -5.98 -19.00 8.29
CA SER A 274 -5.69 -17.91 9.24
C SER A 274 -4.54 -17.05 8.72
N LEU A 275 -4.56 -15.78 9.05
CA LEU A 275 -3.44 -14.89 8.80
C LEU A 275 -2.18 -15.49 9.46
N ALA A 276 -1.20 -15.85 8.65
CA ALA A 276 0.10 -16.28 9.10
C ALA A 276 1.10 -15.12 8.85
N ILE A 277 1.82 -14.73 9.89
CA ILE A 277 2.84 -13.69 9.86
C ILE A 277 4.20 -14.34 10.14
N VAL A 278 5.16 -14.09 9.27
CA VAL A 278 6.55 -14.55 9.41
C VAL A 278 7.34 -13.49 10.17
N ARG A 279 7.94 -13.93 11.27
CA ARG A 279 8.83 -13.12 12.10
C ARG A 279 10.27 -13.58 12.02
#